data_54cedad1a3f1d09d95707594a3b47621
#
_entry.id   54cedad1a3f1d09d95707594a3b47621
#
_cell.length_a   1.000
_cell.length_b   1.000
_cell.length_c   1.000
_cell.angle_alpha   90.00
_cell.angle_beta   90.00
_cell.angle_gamma   90.00
#
_symmetry.space_group_name_H-M   'P 1'
#
loop_
_entity.id
_entity.type
_entity.pdbx_description
1 polymer ?
#
loop_
_entity_poly.entity_id
_entity_poly.type
_entity_poly.pdbx_seq_one_letter_code
_entity_poly.pdbx_strand_id
1 'polypeptide(L)'
;WHALEEQSLSGRLLTNIFAGGTVDTEWGFLTGASEHDEYRGATGSYVRYFTAQGYAAHYAHPGYSWFYDRERVNDYLGFERSVFTENGFGELVDPYVAMWHSDQQLADYLLADLDAADGSPLFSFAVSYQNHGPYAETESTVPYVSPEASGWSQESCNILNNYLFGVNETVREYVRLTQELDARDTPVVLVLFGDHKPWMGNGGSVYEEMGIDFDTSTLAGFRNYYATPYLIWANRAAKEVLGADFTGDGGDFSPCFLMTRLFDACGWAGPG
;
A
#
# COMPACT_ATOMS: atom_id res chain seq x y z
N TRP A 1 -1.09 0.97 14.23
CA TRP A 1 -2.17 0.69 13.27
C TRP A 1 -3.54 1.02 13.88
N HIS A 2 -3.89 0.47 15.04
CA HIS A 2 -5.22 0.68 15.66
C HIS A 2 -5.60 2.16 15.81
N ALA A 3 -4.64 3.02 16.19
CA ALA A 3 -4.91 4.46 16.27
C ALA A 3 -5.27 5.10 14.91
N LEU A 4 -4.76 4.56 13.81
CA LEU A 4 -5.15 4.98 12.45
C LEU A 4 -6.52 4.40 12.07
N GLU A 5 -6.82 3.15 12.43
CA GLU A 5 -8.13 2.53 12.17
C GLU A 5 -9.27 3.31 12.83
N GLU A 6 -9.10 3.73 14.08
CA GLU A 6 -10.11 4.52 14.82
C GLU A 6 -10.42 5.87 14.18
N GLN A 7 -9.50 6.41 13.38
CA GLN A 7 -9.61 7.68 12.68
C GLN A 7 -9.89 7.54 11.18
N SER A 8 -10.17 6.33 10.72
CA SER A 8 -10.31 6.00 9.32
C SER A 8 -11.57 5.19 9.04
N LEU A 9 -12.03 5.26 7.79
CA LEU A 9 -12.92 4.25 7.25
C LEU A 9 -12.04 3.05 6.89
N SER A 10 -12.20 1.92 7.58
CA SER A 10 -11.27 0.79 7.50
C SER A 10 -11.98 -0.53 7.19
N GLY A 11 -11.26 -1.46 6.59
CA GLY A 11 -11.76 -2.79 6.26
C GLY A 11 -10.66 -3.66 5.64
N ARG A 12 -11.06 -4.63 4.83
CA ARG A 12 -10.14 -5.56 4.19
C ARG A 12 -10.35 -5.63 2.69
N LEU A 13 -9.24 -5.70 1.96
CA LEU A 13 -9.25 -6.08 0.55
C LEU A 13 -9.06 -7.58 0.41
N LEU A 14 -9.85 -8.20 -0.45
CA LEU A 14 -9.70 -9.58 -0.90
C LEU A 14 -8.91 -9.53 -2.21
N THR A 15 -7.59 -9.61 -2.12
CA THR A 15 -6.67 -9.25 -3.21
C THR A 15 -6.59 -10.29 -4.33
N ASN A 16 -7.10 -11.50 -4.12
CA ASN A 16 -7.06 -12.65 -5.05
C ASN A 16 -5.65 -13.11 -5.44
N ILE A 17 -4.62 -12.57 -4.79
CA ILE A 17 -3.21 -12.93 -4.97
C ILE A 17 -2.54 -13.16 -3.63
N PHE A 18 -1.44 -13.94 -3.64
CA PHE A 18 -0.67 -14.26 -2.45
C PHE A 18 0.82 -14.30 -2.78
N ALA A 19 1.63 -13.70 -1.92
CA ALA A 19 3.10 -13.78 -1.98
C ALA A 19 3.75 -13.18 -3.24
N GLY A 20 3.08 -12.26 -3.89
CA GLY A 20 3.55 -11.59 -5.10
C GLY A 20 2.38 -11.22 -6.03
N GLY A 21 2.67 -10.53 -7.13
CA GLY A 21 1.65 -10.06 -8.06
C GLY A 21 1.11 -8.67 -7.70
N THR A 22 1.89 -7.81 -7.05
CA THR A 22 1.54 -6.43 -6.70
C THR A 22 0.78 -5.70 -7.80
N VAL A 23 1.20 -5.88 -9.05
CA VAL A 23 0.59 -5.25 -10.23
C VAL A 23 -0.87 -5.65 -10.46
N ASP A 24 -1.32 -6.81 -9.98
CA ASP A 24 -2.73 -7.22 -10.12
C ASP A 24 -3.63 -6.42 -9.16
N THR A 25 -3.15 -6.14 -7.95
CA THR A 25 -3.84 -5.27 -7.00
C THR A 25 -3.82 -3.82 -7.46
N GLU A 26 -2.67 -3.33 -7.98
CA GLU A 26 -2.55 -2.01 -8.59
C GLU A 26 -3.52 -1.86 -9.78
N TRP A 27 -3.59 -2.87 -10.66
CA TRP A 27 -4.54 -2.89 -11.77
C TRP A 27 -5.98 -2.72 -11.28
N GLY A 28 -6.39 -3.55 -10.33
CA GLY A 28 -7.74 -3.46 -9.76
C GLY A 28 -8.06 -2.07 -9.22
N PHE A 29 -7.16 -1.50 -8.41
CA PHE A 29 -7.34 -0.16 -7.83
C PHE A 29 -7.35 0.94 -8.88
N LEU A 30 -6.41 0.92 -9.82
CA LEU A 30 -6.23 2.02 -10.80
C LEU A 30 -7.19 1.96 -11.99
N THR A 31 -7.77 0.80 -12.29
CA THR A 31 -8.68 0.64 -13.44
C THR A 31 -10.12 0.32 -13.06
N GLY A 32 -10.36 -0.20 -11.86
CA GLY A 32 -11.66 -0.74 -11.45
C GLY A 32 -12.00 -2.09 -12.07
N ALA A 33 -11.06 -2.73 -12.79
CA ALA A 33 -11.28 -4.03 -13.41
C ALA A 33 -10.91 -5.16 -12.44
N SER A 34 -11.72 -6.23 -12.45
CA SER A 34 -11.51 -7.40 -11.56
C SER A 34 -10.45 -8.37 -12.07
N GLU A 35 -10.11 -8.31 -13.34
CA GLU A 35 -9.14 -9.16 -13.99
C GLU A 35 -8.06 -8.31 -14.66
N HIS A 36 -6.80 -8.69 -14.45
CA HIS A 36 -5.67 -8.02 -15.07
C HIS A 36 -5.56 -8.48 -16.54
N ASP A 37 -5.64 -7.52 -17.46
CA ASP A 37 -5.40 -7.72 -18.89
C ASP A 37 -4.02 -7.20 -19.28
N GLU A 38 -3.55 -7.54 -20.47
CA GLU A 38 -2.28 -7.04 -21.01
C GLU A 38 -2.37 -5.54 -21.32
N TYR A 39 -1.36 -4.80 -20.90
CA TYR A 39 -1.19 -3.41 -21.31
C TYR A 39 -0.74 -3.34 -22.78
N ARG A 40 -1.60 -2.80 -23.65
CA ARG A 40 -1.34 -2.69 -25.10
C ARG A 40 -1.20 -1.24 -25.58
N GLY A 41 -1.46 -0.28 -24.73
CA GLY A 41 -1.47 1.15 -25.04
C GLY A 41 -2.25 1.94 -24.01
N ALA A 42 -2.76 3.10 -24.40
CA ALA A 42 -3.58 3.91 -23.51
C ALA A 42 -4.74 3.12 -22.91
N THR A 43 -4.74 3.01 -21.60
CA THR A 43 -5.67 2.19 -20.80
C THR A 43 -6.64 3.08 -20.04
N GLY A 44 -7.92 2.73 -20.02
CA GLY A 44 -8.92 3.38 -19.18
C GLY A 44 -8.56 3.21 -17.70
N SER A 45 -8.46 4.32 -16.96
CA SER A 45 -8.01 4.31 -15.57
C SER A 45 -8.60 5.47 -14.78
N TYR A 46 -8.61 5.34 -13.46
CA TYR A 46 -8.90 6.45 -12.57
C TYR A 46 -7.84 7.56 -12.64
N VAL A 47 -6.60 7.23 -13.02
CA VAL A 47 -5.55 8.24 -13.29
C VAL A 47 -6.03 9.21 -14.36
N ARG A 48 -6.51 8.67 -15.51
CA ARG A 48 -7.06 9.49 -16.61
C ARG A 48 -8.35 10.21 -16.23
N TYR A 49 -9.15 9.62 -15.37
CA TYR A 49 -10.33 10.28 -14.83
C TYR A 49 -9.92 11.54 -14.05
N PHE A 50 -8.96 11.44 -13.13
CA PHE A 50 -8.50 12.57 -12.33
C PHE A 50 -7.80 13.64 -13.19
N THR A 51 -6.98 13.25 -14.16
CA THR A 51 -6.35 14.21 -15.08
C THR A 51 -7.40 14.96 -15.91
N ALA A 52 -8.48 14.28 -16.34
CA ALA A 52 -9.60 14.94 -17.01
C ALA A 52 -10.37 15.91 -16.10
N GLN A 53 -10.27 15.77 -14.78
CA GLN A 53 -10.81 16.72 -13.79
C GLN A 53 -9.80 17.83 -13.41
N GLY A 54 -8.64 17.89 -14.06
CA GLY A 54 -7.62 18.92 -13.83
C GLY A 54 -6.61 18.60 -12.73
N TYR A 55 -6.54 17.35 -12.26
CA TYR A 55 -5.49 16.91 -11.34
C TYR A 55 -4.20 16.61 -12.10
N ALA A 56 -3.05 17.00 -11.56
CA ALA A 56 -1.78 16.39 -11.91
C ALA A 56 -1.76 14.95 -11.40
N ALA A 57 -1.18 14.02 -12.15
CA ALA A 57 -1.14 12.60 -11.77
C ALA A 57 0.30 12.11 -11.66
N HIS A 58 0.73 11.81 -10.43
CA HIS A 58 2.10 11.40 -10.12
C HIS A 58 2.16 9.99 -9.55
N TYR A 59 3.21 9.27 -9.91
CA TYR A 59 3.54 7.94 -9.41
C TYR A 59 4.90 7.93 -8.72
N ALA A 60 5.02 7.21 -7.61
CA ALA A 60 6.29 7.05 -6.90
C ALA A 60 6.51 5.60 -6.44
N HIS A 61 7.68 5.04 -6.76
CA HIS A 61 8.09 3.73 -6.28
C HIS A 61 9.60 3.69 -6.08
N PRO A 62 10.10 3.46 -4.86
CA PRO A 62 11.53 3.40 -4.58
C PRO A 62 12.16 2.06 -5.01
N GLY A 63 11.70 1.49 -6.10
CA GLY A 63 12.26 0.38 -6.86
C GLY A 63 12.63 0.83 -8.27
N TYR A 64 13.10 -0.10 -9.10
CA TYR A 64 13.52 0.19 -10.47
C TYR A 64 12.35 0.19 -11.46
N SER A 65 12.38 1.13 -12.41
CA SER A 65 11.30 1.32 -13.40
C SER A 65 11.10 0.12 -14.33
N TRP A 66 12.17 -0.63 -14.60
CA TRP A 66 12.14 -1.80 -15.47
C TRP A 66 11.38 -3.00 -14.85
N PHE A 67 11.27 -3.05 -13.52
CA PHE A 67 10.56 -4.14 -12.85
C PHE A 67 9.06 -3.98 -13.08
N TYR A 68 8.41 -5.01 -13.60
CA TYR A 68 7.05 -4.98 -14.13
C TYR A 68 6.82 -3.95 -15.26
N ASP A 69 7.91 -3.46 -15.92
CA ASP A 69 7.81 -2.47 -16.99
C ASP A 69 7.03 -1.21 -16.58
N ARG A 70 7.21 -0.80 -15.31
CA ARG A 70 6.40 0.22 -14.65
C ARG A 70 6.39 1.56 -15.36
N GLU A 71 7.51 1.98 -15.94
CA GLU A 71 7.59 3.24 -16.67
C GLU A 71 6.58 3.28 -17.82
N ARG A 72 6.59 2.24 -18.66
CA ARG A 72 5.66 2.14 -19.80
C ARG A 72 4.20 1.92 -19.34
N VAL A 73 3.99 1.09 -18.32
CA VAL A 73 2.66 0.83 -17.76
C VAL A 73 2.05 2.11 -17.21
N ASN A 74 2.81 2.93 -16.52
CA ASN A 74 2.36 4.20 -15.97
C ASN A 74 1.98 5.19 -17.08
N ASP A 75 2.73 5.25 -18.17
CA ASP A 75 2.35 6.05 -19.36
C ASP A 75 1.00 5.58 -19.93
N TYR A 76 0.77 4.28 -20.01
CA TYR A 76 -0.49 3.72 -20.50
C TYR A 76 -1.66 4.03 -19.56
N LEU A 77 -1.43 4.03 -18.25
CA LEU A 77 -2.43 4.43 -17.25
C LEU A 77 -2.68 5.93 -17.22
N GLY A 78 -1.74 6.75 -17.70
CA GLY A 78 -1.89 8.20 -17.82
C GLY A 78 -1.25 9.03 -16.71
N PHE A 79 -0.29 8.48 -15.99
CA PHE A 79 0.54 9.26 -15.07
C PHE A 79 1.39 10.26 -15.87
N GLU A 80 1.47 11.50 -15.41
CA GLU A 80 2.26 12.58 -16.02
C GLU A 80 3.72 12.56 -15.55
N ARG A 81 3.94 11.99 -14.36
CA ARG A 81 5.26 11.87 -13.74
C ARG A 81 5.36 10.56 -12.99
N SER A 82 6.45 9.84 -13.24
CA SER A 82 6.79 8.61 -12.51
C SER A 82 8.20 8.71 -11.94
N VAL A 83 8.35 8.42 -10.64
CA VAL A 83 9.61 8.53 -9.92
C VAL A 83 9.99 7.18 -9.33
N PHE A 84 11.23 6.78 -9.62
CA PHE A 84 11.82 5.50 -9.28
C PHE A 84 13.20 5.69 -8.64
N THR A 85 13.87 4.59 -8.29
CA THR A 85 15.24 4.62 -7.77
C THR A 85 16.16 5.45 -8.65
N GLU A 86 16.19 5.18 -9.96
CA GLU A 86 17.15 5.78 -10.90
C GLU A 86 16.92 7.26 -11.20
N ASN A 87 15.71 7.79 -10.95
CA ASN A 87 15.38 9.18 -11.31
C ASN A 87 14.87 10.04 -10.15
N GLY A 88 14.84 9.52 -8.92
CA GLY A 88 14.34 10.31 -7.78
C GLY A 88 14.84 9.88 -6.41
N PHE A 89 14.86 8.58 -6.11
CA PHE A 89 15.31 8.11 -4.79
C PHE A 89 16.83 7.90 -4.71
N GLY A 90 17.52 7.78 -5.85
CA GLY A 90 18.95 7.51 -5.92
C GLY A 90 19.31 6.05 -5.67
N GLU A 91 20.56 5.68 -5.96
CA GLU A 91 21.05 4.33 -5.69
C GLU A 91 21.16 4.08 -4.18
N LEU A 92 20.92 2.85 -3.76
CA LEU A 92 21.14 2.43 -2.36
C LEU A 92 22.63 2.59 -2.01
N VAL A 93 22.91 3.27 -0.90
CA VAL A 93 24.27 3.55 -0.43
C VAL A 93 25.00 2.26 -0.08
N ASP A 94 24.31 1.32 0.55
CA ASP A 94 24.83 -0.01 0.88
C ASP A 94 23.71 -1.07 0.81
N PRO A 95 23.60 -1.81 -0.31
CA PRO A 95 22.57 -2.83 -0.47
C PRO A 95 22.77 -4.06 0.44
N TYR A 96 23.89 -4.16 1.16
CA TYR A 96 24.12 -5.20 2.17
C TYR A 96 23.56 -4.81 3.55
N VAL A 97 23.36 -3.51 3.78
CA VAL A 97 22.77 -2.98 5.03
C VAL A 97 21.27 -2.76 4.89
N ALA A 98 20.83 -2.24 3.75
CA ALA A 98 19.42 -2.04 3.44
C ALA A 98 19.13 -2.47 2.00
N MET A 99 18.41 -3.55 1.83
CA MET A 99 18.04 -4.05 0.49
C MET A 99 17.11 -3.11 -0.26
N TRP A 100 16.33 -2.29 0.46
CA TRP A 100 15.29 -1.43 -0.09
C TRP A 100 15.37 -0.02 0.50
N HIS A 101 14.90 0.96 -0.25
CA HIS A 101 14.67 2.31 0.27
C HIS A 101 13.63 2.29 1.39
N SER A 102 13.79 3.18 2.38
CA SER A 102 12.89 3.25 3.52
C SER A 102 11.55 3.89 3.16
N ASP A 103 10.51 3.52 3.91
CA ASP A 103 9.20 4.15 3.80
C ASP A 103 9.24 5.63 4.25
N GLN A 104 10.22 6.00 5.10
CA GLN A 104 10.50 7.40 5.42
C GLN A 104 10.88 8.20 4.17
N GLN A 105 11.80 7.67 3.33
CA GLN A 105 12.19 8.35 2.09
C GLN A 105 11.00 8.54 1.14
N LEU A 106 10.13 7.53 1.05
CA LEU A 106 8.91 7.62 0.26
C LEU A 106 7.95 8.67 0.83
N ALA A 107 7.71 8.65 2.14
CA ALA A 107 6.83 9.63 2.80
C ALA A 107 7.36 11.06 2.66
N ASP A 108 8.67 11.27 2.83
CA ASP A 108 9.31 12.59 2.65
C ASP A 108 9.16 13.08 1.21
N TYR A 109 9.32 12.17 0.23
CA TYR A 109 9.08 12.48 -1.18
C TYR A 109 7.62 12.90 -1.42
N LEU A 110 6.64 12.14 -0.91
CA LEU A 110 5.21 12.46 -1.09
C LEU A 110 4.82 13.81 -0.47
N LEU A 111 5.36 14.13 0.70
CA LEU A 111 5.14 15.43 1.33
C LEU A 111 5.75 16.57 0.50
N ALA A 112 6.97 16.40 -0.02
CA ALA A 112 7.63 17.38 -0.89
C ALA A 112 6.90 17.56 -2.22
N ASP A 113 6.35 16.49 -2.79
CA ASP A 113 5.58 16.52 -4.03
C ASP A 113 4.24 17.26 -3.84
N LEU A 114 3.58 17.05 -2.70
CA LEU A 114 2.38 17.78 -2.31
C LEU A 114 2.69 19.28 -2.09
N ASP A 115 3.81 19.61 -1.46
CA ASP A 115 4.24 21.00 -1.27
C ASP A 115 4.55 21.69 -2.61
N ALA A 116 5.16 20.97 -3.54
CA ALA A 116 5.46 21.47 -4.88
C ALA A 116 4.21 21.71 -5.74
N ALA A 117 3.10 21.04 -5.43
CA ALA A 117 1.81 21.26 -6.09
C ALA A 117 1.17 22.61 -5.72
N ASP A 118 1.61 23.22 -4.62
CA ASP A 118 1.22 24.57 -4.16
C ASP A 118 -0.32 24.78 -4.16
N GLY A 119 -1.04 23.80 -3.62
CA GLY A 119 -2.50 23.80 -3.54
C GLY A 119 -3.22 23.42 -4.85
N SER A 120 -2.51 23.11 -5.93
CA SER A 120 -3.09 22.55 -7.15
C SER A 120 -3.56 21.12 -6.91
N PRO A 121 -4.66 20.67 -7.57
CA PRO A 121 -5.14 19.30 -7.41
C PRO A 121 -4.09 18.27 -7.83
N LEU A 122 -3.80 17.31 -6.94
CA LEU A 122 -2.82 16.26 -7.16
C LEU A 122 -3.44 14.88 -6.87
N PHE A 123 -3.35 13.96 -7.81
CA PHE A 123 -3.55 12.53 -7.63
C PHE A 123 -2.16 11.87 -7.53
N SER A 124 -1.79 11.39 -6.35
CA SER A 124 -0.51 10.72 -6.14
C SER A 124 -0.76 9.25 -5.79
N PHE A 125 -0.10 8.34 -6.52
CA PHE A 125 -0.12 6.92 -6.24
C PHE A 125 1.30 6.45 -5.94
N ALA A 126 1.47 5.75 -4.81
CA ALA A 126 2.79 5.31 -4.39
C ALA A 126 2.77 3.83 -3.98
N VAL A 127 3.86 3.13 -4.27
CA VAL A 127 4.11 1.75 -3.86
C VAL A 127 5.35 1.70 -2.99
N SER A 128 5.22 1.34 -1.72
CA SER A 128 6.35 1.20 -0.81
C SER A 128 7.16 -0.07 -1.11
N TYR A 129 8.38 -0.17 -0.56
CA TYR A 129 9.25 -1.31 -0.83
C TYR A 129 10.02 -1.82 0.39
N GLN A 130 10.12 -1.02 1.46
CA GLN A 130 10.96 -1.31 2.63
C GLN A 130 10.72 -2.69 3.22
N ASN A 131 9.46 -3.09 3.38
CA ASN A 131 9.10 -4.35 4.03
C ASN A 131 8.82 -5.50 3.04
N HIS A 132 9.39 -5.43 1.82
CA HIS A 132 9.31 -6.51 0.85
C HIS A 132 10.26 -7.66 1.23
N GLY A 133 9.77 -8.91 1.14
CA GLY A 133 10.60 -10.10 1.36
C GLY A 133 11.73 -10.28 0.33
N PRO A 134 12.64 -11.25 0.53
CA PRO A 134 12.63 -12.24 1.61
C PRO A 134 13.05 -11.66 2.95
N TYR A 135 12.49 -12.20 4.04
CA TYR A 135 12.83 -11.78 5.40
C TYR A 135 14.01 -12.60 5.92
N ALA A 136 14.92 -11.96 6.66
CA ALA A 136 16.10 -12.60 7.18
C ALA A 136 15.77 -13.73 8.18
N GLU A 137 16.47 -14.85 8.05
CA GLU A 137 16.40 -16.00 8.97
C GLU A 137 17.28 -15.81 10.21
N THR A 138 18.06 -14.73 10.24
CA THR A 138 18.92 -14.37 11.38
C THR A 138 18.14 -13.63 12.45
N GLU A 139 18.67 -13.65 13.69
CA GLU A 139 18.05 -13.00 14.84
C GLU A 139 17.77 -11.52 14.57
N SER A 140 16.53 -11.11 14.85
CA SER A 140 16.11 -9.71 14.78
C SER A 140 16.61 -8.93 16.01
N THR A 141 16.87 -7.64 15.81
CA THR A 141 17.24 -6.73 16.91
C THR A 141 16.08 -6.52 17.91
N VAL A 142 14.85 -6.79 17.49
CA VAL A 142 13.65 -6.69 18.34
C VAL A 142 12.89 -8.01 18.30
N PRO A 143 12.99 -8.84 19.35
CA PRO A 143 12.29 -10.11 19.42
C PRO A 143 10.83 -9.89 19.89
N TYR A 144 9.87 -9.91 18.98
CA TYR A 144 8.44 -9.88 19.29
C TYR A 144 7.92 -11.27 19.72
N VAL A 145 8.52 -12.32 19.17
CA VAL A 145 8.18 -13.72 19.42
C VAL A 145 9.44 -14.52 19.69
N SER A 146 9.38 -15.48 20.61
CA SER A 146 10.47 -16.41 20.88
C SER A 146 10.00 -17.86 20.80
N PRO A 147 10.92 -18.81 20.51
CA PRO A 147 10.60 -20.24 20.51
C PRO A 147 10.04 -20.76 21.84
N GLU A 148 10.54 -20.25 22.96
CA GLU A 148 10.09 -20.65 24.30
C GLU A 148 8.64 -20.22 24.58
N ALA A 149 8.22 -19.08 24.03
CA ALA A 149 6.86 -18.56 24.24
C ALA A 149 5.85 -19.15 23.24
N SER A 150 6.27 -19.38 21.99
CA SER A 150 5.39 -19.82 20.90
C SER A 150 5.39 -21.34 20.69
N GLY A 151 6.51 -22.01 20.97
CA GLY A 151 6.76 -23.39 20.59
C GLY A 151 7.16 -23.56 19.11
N TRP A 152 7.41 -22.44 18.39
CA TRP A 152 7.82 -22.45 16.99
C TRP A 152 9.33 -22.61 16.84
N SER A 153 9.79 -22.91 15.62
CA SER A 153 11.21 -22.99 15.33
C SER A 153 11.90 -21.63 15.47
N GLN A 154 13.21 -21.66 15.72
CA GLN A 154 14.02 -20.43 15.79
C GLN A 154 13.98 -19.68 14.44
N GLU A 155 14.01 -20.42 13.33
CA GLU A 155 13.93 -19.84 11.98
C GLU A 155 12.61 -19.10 11.77
N SER A 156 11.48 -19.72 12.07
CA SER A 156 10.17 -19.08 11.95
C SER A 156 10.02 -17.86 12.85
N CYS A 157 10.53 -17.92 14.08
CA CYS A 157 10.57 -16.77 14.98
C CYS A 157 11.43 -15.63 14.40
N ASN A 158 12.59 -15.94 13.84
CA ASN A 158 13.47 -14.93 13.25
C ASN A 158 12.82 -14.24 12.04
N ILE A 159 12.26 -15.01 11.11
CA ILE A 159 11.56 -14.51 9.92
C ILE A 159 10.40 -13.59 10.34
N LEU A 160 9.56 -14.07 11.26
CA LEU A 160 8.42 -13.31 11.75
C LEU A 160 8.84 -12.02 12.49
N ASN A 161 9.88 -12.09 13.32
CA ASN A 161 10.40 -10.92 14.04
C ASN A 161 10.95 -9.86 13.07
N ASN A 162 11.68 -10.26 12.02
CA ASN A 162 12.17 -9.33 11.00
C ASN A 162 11.03 -8.70 10.19
N TYR A 163 10.01 -9.49 9.83
CA TYR A 163 8.79 -8.96 9.21
C TYR A 163 8.08 -7.95 10.11
N LEU A 164 7.82 -8.31 11.39
CA LEU A 164 7.12 -7.44 12.33
C LEU A 164 7.90 -6.16 12.64
N PHE A 165 9.24 -6.23 12.66
CA PHE A 165 10.09 -5.05 12.78
C PHE A 165 9.84 -4.09 11.61
N GLY A 166 9.89 -4.57 10.36
CA GLY A 166 9.62 -3.76 9.18
C GLY A 166 8.20 -3.19 9.17
N VAL A 167 7.17 -4.00 9.48
CA VAL A 167 5.78 -3.51 9.62
C VAL A 167 5.66 -2.39 10.65
N ASN A 168 6.35 -2.54 11.80
CA ASN A 168 6.31 -1.51 12.85
C ASN A 168 6.94 -0.19 12.38
N GLU A 169 8.05 -0.24 11.63
CA GLU A 169 8.66 0.95 11.02
C GLU A 169 7.71 1.59 9.99
N THR A 170 7.13 0.80 9.08
CA THR A 170 6.12 1.26 8.10
C THR A 170 4.94 1.96 8.80
N VAL A 171 4.39 1.36 9.85
CA VAL A 171 3.26 1.95 10.59
C VAL A 171 3.63 3.26 11.28
N ARG A 172 4.86 3.37 11.83
CA ARG A 172 5.36 4.63 12.39
C ARG A 172 5.41 5.73 11.33
N GLU A 173 5.86 5.41 10.12
CA GLU A 173 5.89 6.38 9.03
C GLU A 173 4.48 6.78 8.57
N TYR A 174 3.51 5.86 8.56
CA TYR A 174 2.11 6.22 8.28
C TYR A 174 1.52 7.14 9.34
N VAL A 175 1.82 6.91 10.63
CA VAL A 175 1.40 7.82 11.71
C VAL A 175 2.05 9.19 11.54
N ARG A 176 3.36 9.25 11.25
CA ARG A 176 4.05 10.51 10.97
C ARG A 176 3.43 11.23 9.77
N LEU A 177 3.22 10.53 8.68
CA LEU A 177 2.63 11.08 7.44
C LEU A 177 1.23 11.67 7.72
N THR A 178 0.37 10.97 8.44
CA THR A 178 -0.96 11.50 8.78
C THR A 178 -0.89 12.72 9.69
N GLN A 179 0.04 12.79 10.62
CA GLN A 179 0.26 13.97 11.47
C GLN A 179 0.71 15.19 10.66
N GLU A 180 1.66 15.00 9.74
CA GLU A 180 2.15 16.05 8.83
C GLU A 180 1.04 16.54 7.88
N LEU A 181 0.21 15.62 7.38
CA LEU A 181 -0.91 15.97 6.51
C LEU A 181 -2.04 16.67 7.27
N ASP A 182 -2.30 16.30 8.54
CA ASP A 182 -3.35 16.92 9.35
C ASP A 182 -3.02 18.36 9.78
N ALA A 183 -1.72 18.69 9.84
CA ALA A 183 -1.24 20.03 10.12
C ALA A 183 -1.43 21.01 8.94
N ARG A 184 -1.83 20.52 7.76
CA ARG A 184 -1.99 21.32 6.53
C ARG A 184 -3.41 21.84 6.37
N ASP A 185 -3.55 23.02 5.77
CA ASP A 185 -4.85 23.58 5.37
C ASP A 185 -5.30 23.08 3.99
N THR A 186 -4.41 22.44 3.22
CA THR A 186 -4.76 21.78 1.96
C THR A 186 -5.59 20.51 2.25
N PRO A 187 -6.78 20.33 1.66
CA PRO A 187 -7.57 19.12 1.82
C PRO A 187 -6.86 17.89 1.25
N VAL A 188 -6.67 16.86 2.07
CA VAL A 188 -6.00 15.60 1.66
C VAL A 188 -6.83 14.40 2.10
N VAL A 189 -7.07 13.49 1.17
CA VAL A 189 -7.57 12.14 1.46
C VAL A 189 -6.47 11.15 1.16
N LEU A 190 -6.15 10.29 2.13
CA LEU A 190 -5.11 9.28 2.05
C LEU A 190 -5.74 7.88 2.06
N VAL A 191 -5.39 7.06 1.07
CA VAL A 191 -5.77 5.64 1.03
C VAL A 191 -4.52 4.79 1.25
N LEU A 192 -4.53 3.97 2.30
CA LEU A 192 -3.47 3.00 2.59
C LEU A 192 -4.05 1.60 2.44
N PHE A 193 -3.34 0.72 1.74
CA PHE A 193 -3.76 -0.67 1.61
C PHE A 193 -2.59 -1.62 1.39
N GLY A 194 -2.74 -2.87 1.82
CA GLY A 194 -1.83 -3.95 1.48
C GLY A 194 -2.22 -4.57 0.14
N ASP A 195 -1.24 -4.78 -0.73
CA ASP A 195 -1.42 -5.38 -2.06
C ASP A 195 -1.59 -6.90 -2.01
N HIS A 196 -0.86 -7.58 -1.16
CA HIS A 196 -0.96 -9.02 -0.89
C HIS A 196 -0.30 -9.38 0.45
N LYS A 197 -0.53 -10.61 0.92
CA LYS A 197 0.23 -11.16 2.05
C LYS A 197 1.64 -11.55 1.62
N PRO A 198 2.63 -11.42 2.52
CA PRO A 198 4.00 -11.78 2.23
C PRO A 198 4.20 -13.30 2.16
N TRP A 199 5.24 -13.74 1.45
CA TRP A 199 5.76 -15.09 1.59
C TRP A 199 6.67 -15.17 2.81
N MET A 200 6.44 -16.12 3.73
CA MET A 200 7.21 -16.27 4.97
C MET A 200 7.69 -17.70 5.15
N GLY A 201 9.01 -17.85 5.11
CA GLY A 201 9.67 -19.15 5.25
C GLY A 201 9.59 -20.04 4.00
N ASN A 202 10.32 -21.15 4.01
CA ASN A 202 10.33 -22.09 2.90
C ASN A 202 8.99 -22.85 2.82
N GLY A 203 8.31 -22.75 1.68
CA GLY A 203 6.99 -23.35 1.50
C GLY A 203 5.88 -22.71 2.34
N GLY A 204 6.11 -21.56 2.97
CA GLY A 204 5.14 -20.93 3.87
C GLY A 204 5.22 -21.49 5.31
N SER A 205 6.38 -22.06 5.69
CA SER A 205 6.59 -22.76 6.97
C SER A 205 6.19 -21.93 8.20
N VAL A 206 6.37 -20.61 8.16
CA VAL A 206 5.99 -19.72 9.27
C VAL A 206 4.47 -19.76 9.50
N TYR A 207 3.68 -19.70 8.43
CA TYR A 207 2.22 -19.77 8.53
C TYR A 207 1.75 -21.15 9.03
N GLU A 208 2.42 -22.22 8.61
CA GLU A 208 2.13 -23.57 9.06
C GLU A 208 2.38 -23.71 10.59
N GLU A 209 3.54 -23.23 11.08
CA GLU A 209 3.84 -23.23 12.51
C GLU A 209 2.91 -22.34 13.33
N MET A 210 2.44 -21.22 12.76
CA MET A 210 1.41 -20.37 13.35
C MET A 210 0.04 -21.03 13.39
N GLY A 211 -0.16 -22.15 12.70
CA GLY A 211 -1.46 -22.83 12.58
C GLY A 211 -2.48 -22.03 11.77
N ILE A 212 -2.03 -21.20 10.83
CA ILE A 212 -2.91 -20.43 9.94
C ILE A 212 -3.48 -21.37 8.88
N ASP A 213 -4.80 -21.55 8.91
CA ASP A 213 -5.51 -22.30 7.88
C ASP A 213 -5.61 -21.49 6.58
N PHE A 214 -5.07 -22.02 5.50
CA PHE A 214 -5.12 -21.46 4.14
C PHE A 214 -6.02 -22.26 3.19
N ASP A 215 -6.93 -23.09 3.69
CA ASP A 215 -7.91 -23.78 2.86
C ASP A 215 -8.90 -22.78 2.25
N THR A 216 -8.62 -22.35 1.03
CA THR A 216 -9.46 -21.39 0.28
C THR A 216 -10.87 -21.88 -0.04
N SER A 217 -11.16 -23.16 0.21
CA SER A 217 -12.52 -23.70 0.10
C SER A 217 -13.43 -23.28 1.27
N THR A 218 -12.83 -22.83 2.37
CA THR A 218 -13.53 -22.24 3.52
C THR A 218 -13.47 -20.72 3.50
N LEU A 219 -14.49 -20.05 4.03
CA LEU A 219 -14.47 -18.58 4.14
C LEU A 219 -13.32 -18.07 5.04
N ALA A 220 -13.01 -18.79 6.10
CA ALA A 220 -11.93 -18.43 7.01
C ALA A 220 -10.56 -18.57 6.33
N GLY A 221 -10.29 -19.70 5.70
CA GLY A 221 -9.05 -19.95 4.98
C GLY A 221 -8.90 -19.01 3.77
N PHE A 222 -9.98 -18.74 3.03
CA PHE A 222 -9.99 -17.76 1.95
C PHE A 222 -9.58 -16.36 2.45
N ARG A 223 -10.16 -15.88 3.56
CA ARG A 223 -9.77 -14.61 4.17
C ARG A 223 -8.35 -14.64 4.70
N ASN A 224 -7.93 -15.73 5.33
CA ASN A 224 -6.54 -15.87 5.80
C ASN A 224 -5.54 -15.79 4.65
N TYR A 225 -5.89 -16.28 3.48
CA TYR A 225 -5.04 -16.31 2.32
C TYR A 225 -4.99 -14.96 1.59
N TYR A 226 -6.15 -14.33 1.34
CA TYR A 226 -6.26 -13.18 0.44
C TYR A 226 -6.49 -11.83 1.13
N ALA A 227 -6.98 -11.79 2.38
CA ALA A 227 -7.37 -10.53 2.97
C ALA A 227 -6.17 -9.69 3.45
N THR A 228 -6.10 -8.45 3.00
CA THR A 228 -5.17 -7.41 3.47
C THR A 228 -5.93 -6.22 4.04
N PRO A 229 -5.36 -5.44 4.96
CA PRO A 229 -6.04 -4.27 5.50
C PRO A 229 -6.04 -3.10 4.51
N TYR A 230 -7.06 -2.23 4.62
CA TYR A 230 -7.04 -0.90 4.02
C TYR A 230 -7.59 0.15 4.97
N LEU A 231 -7.19 1.40 4.75
CA LEU A 231 -7.70 2.59 5.43
C LEU A 231 -8.01 3.67 4.38
N ILE A 232 -9.13 4.39 4.55
CA ILE A 232 -9.39 5.67 3.90
C ILE A 232 -9.44 6.72 5.00
N TRP A 233 -8.44 7.57 5.04
CA TRP A 233 -8.27 8.62 6.02
C TRP A 233 -8.34 9.99 5.36
N ALA A 234 -8.80 10.99 6.09
CA ALA A 234 -8.82 12.38 5.61
C ALA A 234 -8.30 13.32 6.68
N ASN A 235 -7.55 14.35 6.28
CA ASN A 235 -7.14 15.39 7.20
C ASN A 235 -8.32 16.31 7.57
N ARG A 236 -8.12 17.16 8.58
CA ARG A 236 -9.14 18.11 9.07
C ARG A 236 -9.73 18.95 7.92
N ALA A 237 -8.88 19.50 7.05
CA ALA A 237 -9.32 20.34 5.96
C ALA A 237 -10.23 19.59 4.94
N ALA A 238 -9.90 18.33 4.62
CA ALA A 238 -10.73 17.51 3.74
C ALA A 238 -12.07 17.14 4.40
N LYS A 239 -12.07 16.80 5.69
CA LYS A 239 -13.31 16.52 6.45
C LYS A 239 -14.25 17.72 6.46
N GLU A 240 -13.74 18.94 6.63
CA GLU A 240 -14.51 20.18 6.58
C GLU A 240 -15.11 20.41 5.18
N VAL A 241 -14.33 20.27 4.11
CA VAL A 241 -14.78 20.51 2.74
C VAL A 241 -15.78 19.46 2.27
N LEU A 242 -15.55 18.18 2.62
CA LEU A 242 -16.37 17.05 2.18
C LEU A 242 -17.59 16.80 3.08
N GLY A 243 -17.59 17.36 4.29
CA GLY A 243 -18.67 17.17 5.25
C GLY A 243 -18.80 15.73 5.75
N ALA A 244 -17.68 14.99 5.79
CA ALA A 244 -17.60 13.58 6.19
C ALA A 244 -16.46 13.36 7.20
N ASP A 245 -16.65 12.45 8.14
CA ASP A 245 -15.66 12.17 9.20
C ASP A 245 -14.64 11.08 8.83
N PHE A 246 -14.91 10.29 7.81
CA PHE A 246 -14.07 9.18 7.34
C PHE A 246 -13.77 8.14 8.40
N THR A 247 -14.72 7.81 9.25
CA THR A 247 -14.56 6.80 10.30
C THR A 247 -15.56 5.65 10.15
N GLY A 248 -15.24 4.48 10.71
CA GLY A 248 -16.14 3.35 10.79
C GLY A 248 -15.77 2.16 9.92
N ASP A 249 -16.74 1.25 9.75
CA ASP A 249 -16.57 0.03 8.96
C ASP A 249 -16.70 0.33 7.46
N GLY A 250 -15.61 0.13 6.74
CA GLY A 250 -15.53 0.28 5.29
C GLY A 250 -15.98 -0.95 4.51
N GLY A 251 -16.09 -2.11 5.17
CA GLY A 251 -16.44 -3.39 4.57
C GLY A 251 -15.28 -4.17 3.96
N ASP A 252 -15.58 -5.39 3.49
CA ASP A 252 -14.63 -6.28 2.83
C ASP A 252 -15.01 -6.40 1.34
N PHE A 253 -14.06 -6.15 0.43
CA PHE A 253 -14.28 -6.24 -1.03
C PHE A 253 -12.96 -6.40 -1.81
N SER A 254 -13.06 -6.66 -3.13
CA SER A 254 -11.87 -6.77 -4.00
C SER A 254 -11.28 -5.38 -4.32
N PRO A 255 -9.96 -5.29 -4.62
CA PRO A 255 -9.26 -4.02 -4.90
C PRO A 255 -9.93 -3.16 -5.98
N CYS A 256 -10.59 -3.77 -6.98
CA CYS A 256 -11.30 -3.05 -8.04
C CYS A 256 -12.46 -2.18 -7.54
N PHE A 257 -12.95 -2.38 -6.31
CA PHE A 257 -13.99 -1.55 -5.70
C PHE A 257 -13.46 -0.48 -4.74
N LEU A 258 -12.14 -0.47 -4.42
CA LEU A 258 -11.60 0.46 -3.44
C LEU A 258 -11.75 1.93 -3.89
N MET A 259 -11.55 2.21 -5.18
CA MET A 259 -11.76 3.56 -5.71
C MET A 259 -13.26 3.96 -5.68
N THR A 260 -14.17 3.03 -5.97
CA THR A 260 -15.62 3.28 -5.78
C THR A 260 -15.94 3.61 -4.33
N ARG A 261 -15.35 2.87 -3.38
CA ARG A 261 -15.53 3.13 -1.94
C ARG A 261 -14.96 4.50 -1.53
N LEU A 262 -13.84 4.92 -2.12
CA LEU A 262 -13.28 6.26 -1.94
C LEU A 262 -14.24 7.33 -2.45
N PHE A 263 -14.80 7.18 -3.66
CA PHE A 263 -15.78 8.12 -4.21
C PHE A 263 -17.02 8.23 -3.33
N ASP A 264 -17.55 7.10 -2.84
CA ASP A 264 -18.69 7.09 -1.91
C ASP A 264 -18.36 7.85 -0.63
N ALA A 265 -17.17 7.61 -0.04
CA ALA A 265 -16.74 8.29 1.18
C ALA A 265 -16.58 9.80 1.00
N CYS A 266 -16.15 10.23 -0.18
CA CYS A 266 -15.99 11.65 -0.53
C CYS A 266 -17.29 12.30 -1.04
N GLY A 267 -18.35 11.54 -1.30
CA GLY A 267 -19.57 12.04 -1.94
C GLY A 267 -19.36 12.47 -3.40
N TRP A 268 -18.35 11.89 -4.07
CA TRP A 268 -18.04 12.22 -5.47
C TRP A 268 -18.83 11.36 -6.45
N ALA A 269 -19.25 11.97 -7.58
CA ALA A 269 -19.73 11.20 -8.71
C ALA A 269 -18.52 10.54 -9.40
N GLY A 270 -18.53 9.21 -9.48
CA GLY A 270 -17.50 8.46 -10.20
C GLY A 270 -17.62 8.60 -11.73
N PRO A 271 -16.68 8.01 -12.48
CA PRO A 271 -16.85 7.84 -13.92
C PRO A 271 -18.12 7.02 -14.18
N GLY A 272 -19.00 7.54 -15.05
CA GLY A 272 -20.26 6.91 -15.44
C GLY A 272 -20.06 5.68 -16.31
#